data_fab99faf479f63a26820cf0d0e328da0
#
_entry.id   fab99faf479f63a26820cf0d0e328da0
#
_cell.length_a   1.000
_cell.length_b   1.000
_cell.length_c   1.000
_cell.angle_alpha   90.00
_cell.angle_beta   90.00
_cell.angle_gamma   90.00
#
_symmetry.space_group_name_H-M   'P 1'
#
loop_
_entity.id
_entity.type
_entity.pdbx_description
1 polymer ?
#
loop_
_entity_poly.entity_id
_entity_poly.type
_entity_poly.pdbx_seq_one_letter_code
_entity_poly.pdbx_strand_id
1 'polypeptide(L)'
;MRLTRITRVVLAIGLLISLTSVAKAAETPPSEQESIGGTPPRLSFTKGEVSFWRPGAQDWSQAQVNTPLAPGDQLYTGPQGDLELQIGSRAFVRCWANTQLGLENHEPDFLQFKVTSGYASFDLRTVEPGRTVEVDTPNAAFTIEHPGYYRVDVSAERTSFTTRRAGQATVIPAGGEAVIVEPSEEVVISGTENPQVTSYAAPQLDAWDKWNYARTDHLLDAVSARYVSPGVYGVDDLDLYGTWRSVPTYGTVWVPRGVPAGWAPYTTGSWMLDPYYGWTWVDTAPWGWAPYHYGRWVSVNGFWAWAPGPVVVRPAYSP
;
A
#
# COMPACT_ATOMS: atom_id res chain seq x y z
N MET A 1 -105.64 -28.85 0.59
CA MET A 1 -104.85 -29.32 1.74
C MET A 1 -103.45 -29.68 1.24
N ARG A 2 -102.47 -29.05 1.75
CA ARG A 2 -101.03 -29.11 1.69
C ARG A 2 -100.42 -27.78 1.24
N LEU A 3 -99.84 -27.06 2.22
CA LEU A 3 -99.01 -25.86 2.12
C LEU A 3 -97.67 -26.28 1.49
N THR A 4 -97.19 -25.51 0.53
CA THR A 4 -95.86 -25.60 0.03
C THR A 4 -95.11 -24.28 0.44
N ARG A 5 -94.13 -24.42 1.31
CA ARG A 5 -93.26 -23.35 1.74
C ARG A 5 -92.29 -22.94 0.64
N ILE A 6 -92.28 -21.68 0.27
CA ILE A 6 -91.29 -21.10 -0.62
C ILE A 6 -90.10 -20.60 0.26
N THR A 7 -88.96 -21.24 0.09
CA THR A 7 -87.72 -20.86 0.72
C THR A 7 -87.02 -19.79 -0.14
N ARG A 8 -86.86 -18.58 0.36
CA ARG A 8 -86.05 -17.54 -0.29
C ARG A 8 -84.57 -17.81 -0.01
N VAL A 9 -83.81 -18.06 -1.08
CA VAL A 9 -82.31 -18.06 -1.00
C VAL A 9 -81.83 -16.64 -1.15
N VAL A 10 -81.19 -16.12 -0.12
CA VAL A 10 -80.46 -14.84 -0.16
C VAL A 10 -79.05 -15.16 -0.59
N LEU A 11 -78.65 -14.67 -1.76
CA LEU A 11 -77.29 -14.78 -2.27
C LEU A 11 -76.47 -13.64 -1.67
N ALA A 12 -75.62 -13.95 -0.71
CA ALA A 12 -74.63 -13.00 -0.19
C ALA A 12 -73.41 -13.02 -1.07
N ILE A 13 -73.16 -11.95 -1.83
CA ILE A 13 -71.93 -11.74 -2.60
C ILE A 13 -70.89 -11.20 -1.61
N GLY A 14 -69.99 -12.08 -1.20
CA GLY A 14 -68.81 -11.71 -0.41
C GLY A 14 -67.74 -11.12 -1.31
N LEU A 15 -67.45 -9.85 -1.16
CA LEU A 15 -66.34 -9.15 -1.80
C LEU A 15 -65.05 -9.54 -1.08
N LEU A 16 -64.26 -10.44 -1.65
CA LEU A 16 -62.90 -10.77 -1.18
C LEU A 16 -61.96 -9.61 -1.59
N ILE A 17 -61.63 -8.76 -0.67
CA ILE A 17 -60.53 -7.80 -0.82
C ILE A 17 -59.21 -8.55 -0.50
N SER A 18 -58.48 -8.99 -1.54
CA SER A 18 -57.12 -9.51 -1.37
C SER A 18 -56.17 -8.36 -1.06
N LEU A 19 -55.77 -8.22 0.19
CA LEU A 19 -54.60 -7.39 0.58
C LEU A 19 -53.33 -8.10 0.07
N THR A 20 -52.79 -7.66 -1.04
CA THR A 20 -51.41 -7.96 -1.42
C THR A 20 -50.51 -7.15 -0.55
N SER A 21 -49.97 -7.75 0.52
CA SER A 21 -48.85 -7.20 1.27
C SER A 21 -47.61 -7.22 0.36
N VAL A 22 -47.25 -6.06 -0.18
CA VAL A 22 -45.92 -5.85 -0.78
C VAL A 22 -44.92 -5.99 0.34
N ALA A 23 -44.28 -7.13 0.46
CA ALA A 23 -43.14 -7.34 1.28
C ALA A 23 -42.03 -6.42 0.70
N LYS A 24 -41.77 -5.29 1.35
CA LYS A 24 -40.58 -4.46 1.11
C LYS A 24 -39.39 -5.36 1.41
N ALA A 25 -38.66 -5.78 0.36
CA ALA A 25 -37.40 -6.46 0.52
C ALA A 25 -36.56 -5.57 1.45
N ALA A 26 -36.19 -6.10 2.60
CA ALA A 26 -35.21 -5.46 3.46
C ALA A 26 -33.93 -5.41 2.61
N GLU A 27 -33.52 -4.21 2.21
CA GLU A 27 -32.19 -3.99 1.70
C GLU A 27 -31.25 -4.49 2.79
N THR A 28 -30.54 -5.58 2.52
CA THR A 28 -29.44 -6.01 3.37
C THR A 28 -28.51 -4.80 3.43
N PRO A 29 -28.19 -4.26 4.63
CA PRO A 29 -27.19 -3.20 4.71
C PRO A 29 -25.95 -3.75 3.99
N PRO A 30 -25.22 -2.91 3.22
CA PRO A 30 -23.97 -3.33 2.62
C PRO A 30 -23.17 -3.98 3.74
N SER A 31 -22.70 -5.22 3.50
CA SER A 31 -21.79 -5.88 4.43
C SER A 31 -20.78 -4.82 4.84
N GLU A 32 -20.58 -4.62 6.14
CA GLU A 32 -19.41 -3.88 6.62
C GLU A 32 -18.24 -4.50 5.87
N GLN A 33 -17.76 -3.76 4.88
CA GLN A 33 -16.53 -4.08 4.19
C GLN A 33 -15.54 -4.01 5.33
N GLU A 34 -15.06 -5.18 5.79
CA GLU A 34 -14.01 -5.24 6.79
C GLU A 34 -12.97 -4.24 6.32
N SER A 35 -12.84 -3.15 7.03
CA SER A 35 -11.90 -2.10 6.67
C SER A 35 -10.56 -2.78 6.68
N ILE A 36 -10.00 -3.00 5.49
CA ILE A 36 -8.62 -3.44 5.34
C ILE A 36 -7.84 -2.34 6.05
N GLY A 37 -7.48 -2.63 7.33
CA GLY A 37 -7.05 -1.63 8.26
C GLY A 37 -5.62 -1.21 7.96
N GLY A 38 -5.44 -0.27 7.06
CA GLY A 38 -4.12 0.28 6.81
C GLY A 38 -4.06 1.12 5.53
N THR A 39 -3.07 1.98 5.47
CA THR A 39 -2.67 2.67 4.26
C THR A 39 -2.07 1.66 3.28
N PRO A 40 -2.47 1.61 2.01
CA PRO A 40 -1.84 0.73 1.03
C PRO A 40 -0.35 1.06 0.83
N PRO A 41 0.49 0.09 0.47
CA PRO A 41 1.79 0.38 -0.10
C PRO A 41 1.66 1.36 -1.26
N ARG A 42 2.53 2.37 -1.31
CA ARG A 42 2.52 3.35 -2.40
C ARG A 42 3.83 3.34 -3.17
N LEU A 43 3.79 3.61 -4.46
CA LEU A 43 4.99 3.93 -5.23
C LEU A 43 5.43 5.36 -4.87
N SER A 44 6.50 5.51 -4.09
CA SER A 44 6.96 6.79 -3.56
C SER A 44 8.06 7.45 -4.39
N PHE A 45 8.77 6.68 -5.22
CA PHE A 45 9.83 7.20 -6.08
C PHE A 45 10.01 6.31 -7.31
N THR A 46 10.31 6.95 -8.44
CA THR A 46 10.75 6.28 -9.67
C THR A 46 11.90 7.07 -10.30
N LYS A 47 12.82 6.35 -10.93
CA LYS A 47 13.88 6.92 -11.76
C LYS A 47 14.16 6.00 -12.93
N GLY A 48 14.38 6.57 -14.12
CA GLY A 48 14.57 5.78 -15.34
C GLY A 48 13.30 5.04 -15.76
N GLU A 49 13.45 3.90 -16.39
CA GLU A 49 12.34 3.09 -16.88
C GLU A 49 11.78 2.24 -15.73
N VAL A 50 10.53 2.50 -15.36
CA VAL A 50 9.78 1.72 -14.39
C VAL A 50 8.40 1.44 -14.95
N SER A 51 8.01 0.18 -15.03
CA SER A 51 6.74 -0.28 -15.55
C SER A 51 5.87 -0.86 -14.45
N PHE A 52 4.56 -0.69 -14.59
CA PHE A 52 3.52 -1.16 -13.69
C PHE A 52 2.49 -1.98 -14.45
N TRP A 53 2.04 -3.08 -13.85
CA TRP A 53 0.95 -3.90 -14.35
C TRP A 53 0.03 -4.31 -13.21
N ARG A 54 -1.27 -4.23 -13.43
CA ARG A 54 -2.33 -4.66 -12.50
C ARG A 54 -3.17 -5.76 -13.14
N PRO A 55 -3.63 -6.79 -12.39
CA PRO A 55 -4.52 -7.82 -12.91
C PRO A 55 -5.71 -7.24 -13.67
N GLY A 56 -5.91 -7.73 -14.91
CA GLY A 56 -6.93 -7.23 -15.84
C GLY A 56 -6.43 -6.17 -16.82
N ALA A 57 -5.24 -5.60 -16.64
CA ALA A 57 -4.60 -4.76 -17.66
C ALA A 57 -4.11 -5.61 -18.84
N GLN A 58 -4.29 -5.10 -20.07
CA GLN A 58 -3.82 -5.80 -21.28
C GLN A 58 -2.30 -5.70 -21.43
N ASP A 59 -1.73 -4.53 -21.09
CA ASP A 59 -0.32 -4.22 -21.26
C ASP A 59 0.28 -3.58 -20.01
N TRP A 60 1.60 -3.59 -19.93
CA TRP A 60 2.36 -2.82 -18.97
C TRP A 60 2.24 -1.32 -19.28
N SER A 61 2.11 -0.52 -18.25
CA SER A 61 2.10 0.94 -18.33
C SER A 61 3.31 1.53 -17.62
N GLN A 62 3.63 2.79 -17.91
CA GLN A 62 4.64 3.50 -17.13
C GLN A 62 4.14 3.67 -15.69
N ALA A 63 4.97 3.33 -14.72
CA ALA A 63 4.66 3.49 -13.32
C ALA A 63 4.60 4.98 -12.93
N GLN A 64 3.57 5.35 -12.18
CA GLN A 64 3.34 6.72 -11.72
C GLN A 64 3.56 6.78 -10.20
N VAL A 65 4.30 7.77 -9.73
CA VAL A 65 4.43 8.09 -8.30
C VAL A 65 3.03 8.35 -7.70
N ASN A 66 2.83 7.99 -6.47
CA ASN A 66 1.56 7.99 -5.73
C ASN A 66 0.57 6.88 -6.14
N THR A 67 0.95 5.96 -7.01
CA THR A 67 0.12 4.77 -7.28
C THR A 67 0.03 3.91 -6.02
N PRO A 68 -1.18 3.64 -5.49
CA PRO A 68 -1.37 2.63 -4.46
C PRO A 68 -1.21 1.24 -5.07
N LEU A 69 -0.58 0.32 -4.34
CA LEU A 69 -0.44 -1.07 -4.76
C LEU A 69 -1.48 -1.95 -4.08
N ALA A 70 -1.99 -2.89 -4.86
CA ALA A 70 -2.90 -3.94 -4.41
C ALA A 70 -2.28 -5.33 -4.68
N PRO A 71 -2.71 -6.39 -3.98
CA PRO A 71 -2.32 -7.76 -4.28
C PRO A 71 -2.53 -8.12 -5.75
N GLY A 72 -1.51 -8.72 -6.36
CA GLY A 72 -1.44 -9.04 -7.78
C GLY A 72 -0.72 -7.99 -8.63
N ASP A 73 -0.49 -6.78 -8.12
CA ASP A 73 0.26 -5.75 -8.85
C ASP A 73 1.72 -6.16 -9.06
N GLN A 74 2.25 -5.83 -10.24
CA GLN A 74 3.62 -6.11 -10.64
C GLN A 74 4.34 -4.83 -11.04
N LEU A 75 5.60 -4.75 -10.68
CA LEU A 75 6.52 -3.67 -11.02
C LEU A 75 7.77 -4.24 -11.69
N TYR A 76 8.28 -3.55 -12.69
CA TYR A 76 9.53 -3.88 -13.34
C TYR A 76 10.40 -2.65 -13.51
N THR A 77 11.68 -2.76 -13.17
CA THR A 77 12.70 -1.71 -13.43
C THR A 77 13.57 -2.12 -14.61
N GLY A 78 13.74 -1.22 -15.58
CA GLY A 78 14.66 -1.40 -16.69
C GLY A 78 16.14 -1.30 -16.25
N PRO A 79 17.11 -1.37 -17.19
CA PRO A 79 18.54 -1.42 -16.88
C PRO A 79 19.09 -0.20 -16.10
N GLN A 80 18.39 0.91 -16.13
CA GLN A 80 18.74 2.13 -15.37
C GLN A 80 17.57 2.58 -14.48
N GLY A 81 16.62 1.66 -14.22
CA GLY A 81 15.45 1.91 -13.42
C GLY A 81 15.73 1.74 -11.94
N ASP A 82 15.16 2.64 -11.15
CA ASP A 82 15.08 2.53 -9.69
C ASP A 82 13.64 2.83 -9.26
N LEU A 83 13.14 2.12 -8.26
CA LEU A 83 11.86 2.44 -7.62
C LEU A 83 11.96 2.35 -6.10
N GLU A 84 11.03 3.04 -5.44
CA GLU A 84 10.81 2.91 -4.00
C GLU A 84 9.31 2.78 -3.73
N LEU A 85 8.96 1.79 -2.92
CA LEU A 85 7.65 1.67 -2.29
C LEU A 85 7.76 2.09 -0.83
N GLN A 86 6.82 2.89 -0.38
CA GLN A 86 6.61 3.12 1.04
C GLN A 86 5.53 2.14 1.53
N ILE A 87 5.89 1.26 2.46
CA ILE A 87 5.04 0.20 3.02
C ILE A 87 4.71 0.41 4.50
N GLY A 88 5.21 1.49 5.04
CA GLY A 88 5.00 1.96 6.40
C GLY A 88 5.55 3.38 6.53
N SER A 89 5.21 4.11 7.57
CA SER A 89 5.76 5.46 7.79
C SER A 89 7.29 5.46 7.93
N ARG A 90 7.88 4.33 8.27
CA ARG A 90 9.32 4.12 8.46
C ARG A 90 9.80 2.80 7.83
N ALA A 91 9.13 2.34 6.77
CA ALA A 91 9.43 1.08 6.11
C ALA A 91 9.35 1.24 4.59
N PHE A 92 10.40 0.82 3.90
CA PHE A 92 10.58 1.04 2.46
C PHE A 92 11.06 -0.22 1.78
N VAL A 93 10.53 -0.49 0.58
CA VAL A 93 11.04 -1.49 -0.36
C VAL A 93 11.62 -0.75 -1.56
N ARG A 94 12.83 -1.09 -1.97
CA ARG A 94 13.48 -0.48 -3.13
C ARG A 94 13.96 -1.54 -4.08
N CYS A 95 13.80 -1.28 -5.36
CA CYS A 95 14.32 -2.13 -6.43
C CYS A 95 15.29 -1.35 -7.28
N TRP A 96 16.39 -2.01 -7.67
CA TRP A 96 17.37 -1.48 -8.60
C TRP A 96 17.15 -2.09 -9.99
N ALA A 97 18.11 -1.90 -10.88
CA ALA A 97 18.05 -2.28 -12.29
C ALA A 97 17.59 -3.74 -12.53
N ASN A 98 16.79 -3.94 -13.57
CA ASN A 98 16.32 -5.25 -14.06
C ASN A 98 15.61 -6.09 -12.97
N THR A 99 14.88 -5.43 -12.08
CA THR A 99 14.18 -6.11 -10.98
C THR A 99 12.70 -6.26 -11.30
N GLN A 100 12.17 -7.44 -11.08
CA GLN A 100 10.73 -7.70 -11.09
C GLN A 100 10.24 -7.97 -9.67
N LEU A 101 9.29 -7.15 -9.22
CA LEU A 101 8.67 -7.19 -7.91
C LEU A 101 7.15 -7.30 -8.04
N GLY A 102 6.53 -8.27 -7.35
CA GLY A 102 5.09 -8.38 -7.19
C GLY A 102 4.67 -8.14 -5.74
N LEU A 103 3.48 -7.57 -5.54
CA LEU A 103 2.78 -7.58 -4.26
C LEU A 103 1.77 -8.72 -4.29
N GLU A 104 2.01 -9.79 -3.52
CA GLU A 104 1.18 -11.00 -3.54
C GLU A 104 0.06 -10.94 -2.50
N ASN A 105 0.35 -10.39 -1.31
CA ASN A 105 -0.64 -10.24 -0.22
C ASN A 105 -0.45 -8.92 0.51
N HIS A 106 -1.57 -8.34 0.96
CA HIS A 106 -1.61 -7.15 1.82
C HIS A 106 -2.75 -7.28 2.81
N GLU A 107 -2.45 -7.85 3.97
CA GLU A 107 -3.33 -7.92 5.14
C GLU A 107 -2.79 -7.05 6.28
N PRO A 108 -3.57 -6.74 7.31
CA PRO A 108 -3.12 -5.87 8.41
C PRO A 108 -1.84 -6.34 9.09
N ASP A 109 -1.65 -7.65 9.21
CA ASP A 109 -0.54 -8.31 9.89
C ASP A 109 0.40 -9.07 8.95
N PHE A 110 0.08 -9.19 7.65
CA PHE A 110 0.86 -9.94 6.69
C PHE A 110 1.01 -9.20 5.35
N LEU A 111 2.26 -8.97 4.97
CA LEU A 111 2.63 -8.31 3.72
C LEU A 111 3.59 -9.21 2.94
N GLN A 112 3.20 -9.67 1.75
CA GLN A 112 3.96 -10.61 0.95
C GLN A 112 4.38 -10.01 -0.39
N PHE A 113 5.67 -10.05 -0.64
CA PHE A 113 6.28 -9.64 -1.91
C PHE A 113 6.90 -10.83 -2.62
N LYS A 114 6.94 -10.77 -3.93
CA LYS A 114 7.65 -11.72 -4.78
C LYS A 114 8.69 -11.02 -5.62
N VAL A 115 9.96 -11.42 -5.48
CA VAL A 115 11.08 -10.96 -6.30
C VAL A 115 11.52 -12.09 -7.21
N THR A 116 11.28 -11.97 -8.51
CA THR A 116 11.58 -13.04 -9.46
C THR A 116 12.93 -12.86 -10.16
N SER A 117 13.45 -11.62 -10.18
CA SER A 117 14.76 -11.29 -10.72
C SER A 117 15.26 -9.94 -10.19
N GLY A 118 16.56 -9.72 -10.20
CA GLY A 118 17.19 -8.43 -9.91
C GLY A 118 17.53 -8.23 -8.44
N TYR A 119 17.40 -6.99 -7.97
CA TYR A 119 17.92 -6.54 -6.67
C TYR A 119 16.84 -5.76 -5.92
N ALA A 120 16.45 -6.27 -4.75
CA ALA A 120 15.51 -5.59 -3.87
C ALA A 120 16.12 -5.37 -2.48
N SER A 121 15.73 -4.27 -1.82
CA SER A 121 16.03 -4.04 -0.41
C SER A 121 14.75 -3.72 0.35
N PHE A 122 14.71 -4.18 1.60
CA PHE A 122 13.66 -3.90 2.55
C PHE A 122 14.30 -3.18 3.75
N ASP A 123 14.15 -1.85 3.81
CA ASP A 123 14.66 -1.03 4.94
C ASP A 123 13.53 -0.77 5.92
N LEU A 124 13.40 -1.65 6.90
CA LEU A 124 12.33 -1.68 7.89
C LEU A 124 12.84 -1.10 9.20
N ARG A 125 12.67 0.21 9.41
CA ARG A 125 13.09 0.87 10.67
C ARG A 125 12.13 0.58 11.81
N THR A 126 10.91 0.17 11.49
CA THR A 126 9.92 -0.34 12.43
C THR A 126 9.16 -1.47 11.75
N VAL A 127 8.87 -2.51 12.53
CA VAL A 127 7.89 -3.54 12.20
C VAL A 127 6.89 -3.54 13.36
N GLU A 128 5.62 -3.40 13.05
CA GLU A 128 4.58 -3.41 14.08
C GLU A 128 4.51 -4.81 14.72
N PRO A 129 4.28 -4.90 16.05
CA PRO A 129 4.16 -6.19 16.71
C PRO A 129 3.08 -7.07 16.07
N GLY A 130 3.44 -8.29 15.72
CA GLY A 130 2.55 -9.25 15.05
C GLY A 130 2.47 -9.08 13.53
N ARG A 131 3.17 -8.10 12.96
CA ARG A 131 3.25 -7.93 11.51
C ARG A 131 4.44 -8.70 10.93
N THR A 132 4.19 -9.44 9.88
CA THR A 132 5.17 -10.20 9.10
C THR A 132 5.32 -9.59 7.71
N VAL A 133 6.56 -9.47 7.25
CA VAL A 133 6.88 -9.20 5.84
C VAL A 133 7.53 -10.44 5.27
N GLU A 134 6.90 -11.02 4.26
CA GLU A 134 7.43 -12.18 3.54
C GLU A 134 7.96 -11.78 2.17
N VAL A 135 9.08 -12.38 1.79
CA VAL A 135 9.72 -12.15 0.49
C VAL A 135 9.94 -13.49 -0.19
N ASP A 136 9.18 -13.75 -1.24
CA ASP A 136 9.32 -14.94 -2.06
C ASP A 136 10.30 -14.74 -3.20
N THR A 137 11.09 -15.75 -3.45
CA THR A 137 11.98 -15.83 -4.59
C THR A 137 11.84 -17.21 -5.27
N PRO A 138 12.39 -17.45 -6.47
CA PRO A 138 12.36 -18.79 -7.08
C PRO A 138 13.00 -19.90 -6.25
N ASN A 139 13.87 -19.55 -5.28
CA ASN A 139 14.66 -20.51 -4.53
C ASN A 139 14.20 -20.69 -3.08
N ALA A 140 13.54 -19.68 -2.49
CA ALA A 140 13.17 -19.68 -1.07
C ALA A 140 12.12 -18.61 -0.74
N ALA A 141 11.47 -18.78 0.42
CA ALA A 141 10.70 -17.74 1.11
C ALA A 141 11.49 -17.20 2.32
N PHE A 142 11.44 -15.89 2.54
CA PHE A 142 12.09 -15.21 3.66
C PHE A 142 11.04 -14.49 4.50
N THR A 143 10.94 -14.87 5.77
CA THR A 143 10.01 -14.30 6.73
C THR A 143 10.75 -13.30 7.62
N ILE A 144 10.30 -12.04 7.59
CA ILE A 144 10.88 -10.92 8.32
C ILE A 144 9.88 -10.42 9.37
N GLU A 145 10.25 -10.52 10.65
CA GLU A 145 9.44 -10.09 11.79
C GLU A 145 10.15 -9.02 12.65
N HIS A 146 11.39 -8.68 12.29
CA HIS A 146 12.22 -7.74 13.05
C HIS A 146 12.59 -6.50 12.23
N PRO A 147 12.73 -5.32 12.86
CA PRO A 147 13.33 -4.17 12.20
C PRO A 147 14.75 -4.49 11.74
N GLY A 148 15.12 -3.96 10.58
CA GLY A 148 16.43 -4.20 10.00
C GLY A 148 16.55 -3.67 8.58
N TYR A 149 17.68 -3.92 7.96
CA TYR A 149 17.87 -3.77 6.53
C TYR A 149 18.15 -5.13 5.94
N TYR A 150 17.39 -5.46 4.91
CA TYR A 150 17.43 -6.75 4.23
C TYR A 150 17.64 -6.51 2.74
N ARG A 151 18.57 -7.23 2.15
CA ARG A 151 18.83 -7.17 0.71
C ARG A 151 18.62 -8.54 0.10
N VAL A 152 17.97 -8.57 -1.06
CA VAL A 152 17.65 -9.77 -1.83
C VAL A 152 18.19 -9.58 -3.23
N ASP A 153 19.12 -10.42 -3.66
CA ASP A 153 19.68 -10.45 -5.01
C ASP A 153 19.24 -11.75 -5.67
N VAL A 154 18.45 -11.67 -6.74
CA VAL A 154 17.79 -12.83 -7.37
C VAL A 154 18.25 -13.01 -8.81
N SER A 155 18.65 -14.21 -9.12
CA SER A 155 18.87 -14.72 -10.48
C SER A 155 18.09 -16.03 -10.69
N ALA A 156 18.08 -16.58 -11.88
CA ALA A 156 17.33 -17.81 -12.20
C ALA A 156 17.71 -19.02 -11.30
N GLU A 157 18.98 -19.14 -10.95
CA GLU A 157 19.54 -20.31 -10.25
C GLU A 157 19.94 -19.99 -8.80
N ARG A 158 19.89 -18.73 -8.38
CA ARG A 158 20.46 -18.31 -7.11
C ARG A 158 19.72 -17.13 -6.51
N THR A 159 19.45 -17.21 -5.21
CA THR A 159 19.07 -16.08 -4.37
C THR A 159 20.14 -15.85 -3.31
N SER A 160 20.58 -14.60 -3.14
CA SER A 160 21.36 -14.14 -1.98
C SER A 160 20.47 -13.25 -1.12
N PHE A 161 20.47 -13.51 0.17
CA PHE A 161 19.72 -12.72 1.14
C PHE A 161 20.65 -12.26 2.28
N THR A 162 20.74 -10.96 2.47
CA THR A 162 21.65 -10.34 3.45
C THR A 162 20.87 -9.58 4.49
N THR A 163 21.16 -9.84 5.77
CA THR A 163 20.63 -9.11 6.92
C THR A 163 21.61 -8.06 7.44
N ARG A 164 21.11 -6.89 7.85
CA ARG A 164 21.91 -5.80 8.42
C ARG A 164 21.09 -5.01 9.44
N ARG A 165 21.73 -4.10 10.18
CA ARG A 165 21.08 -3.21 11.18
C ARG A 165 20.32 -4.01 12.24
N ALA A 166 20.93 -5.05 12.76
CA ALA A 166 20.35 -6.02 13.72
C ALA A 166 19.11 -6.76 13.19
N GLY A 167 18.86 -6.73 11.86
CA GLY A 167 17.80 -7.51 11.24
C GLY A 167 18.07 -9.00 11.34
N GLN A 168 17.01 -9.77 11.58
CA GLN A 168 16.99 -11.23 11.62
C GLN A 168 15.79 -11.70 10.79
N ALA A 169 15.93 -12.82 10.11
CA ALA A 169 14.88 -13.41 9.30
C ALA A 169 14.91 -14.94 9.38
N THR A 170 13.81 -15.56 8.99
CA THR A 170 13.75 -17.02 8.77
C THR A 170 13.72 -17.27 7.27
N VAL A 171 14.57 -18.13 6.75
CA VAL A 171 14.53 -18.60 5.37
C VAL A 171 14.02 -20.03 5.30
N ILE A 172 13.11 -20.29 4.37
CA ILE A 172 12.62 -21.63 4.04
C ILE A 172 12.96 -21.89 2.56
N PRO A 173 14.01 -22.65 2.31
CA PRO A 173 14.36 -23.05 0.93
C PRO A 173 13.27 -23.94 0.35
N ALA A 174 13.12 -23.99 -0.96
CA ALA A 174 12.13 -24.83 -1.63
C ALA A 174 12.32 -26.31 -1.24
N GLY A 175 11.33 -26.89 -0.54
CA GLY A 175 11.39 -28.28 -0.03
C GLY A 175 12.39 -28.54 1.10
N GLY A 176 13.02 -27.50 1.67
CA GLY A 176 13.97 -27.58 2.78
C GLY A 176 13.39 -27.26 4.15
N GLU A 177 14.22 -27.32 5.16
CA GLU A 177 13.90 -26.93 6.52
C GLU A 177 14.16 -25.43 6.75
N ALA A 178 13.44 -24.83 7.71
CA ALA A 178 13.63 -23.44 8.08
C ALA A 178 15.02 -23.21 8.71
N VAL A 179 15.69 -22.15 8.29
CA VAL A 179 16.99 -21.70 8.79
C VAL A 179 16.89 -20.26 9.24
N ILE A 180 17.44 -19.93 10.40
CA ILE A 180 17.52 -18.55 10.88
C ILE A 180 18.71 -17.87 10.19
N VAL A 181 18.47 -16.67 9.66
CA VAL A 181 19.52 -15.77 9.14
C VAL A 181 19.78 -14.72 10.20
N GLU A 182 20.95 -14.81 10.81
CA GLU A 182 21.35 -13.97 11.95
C GLU A 182 21.73 -12.54 11.48
N PRO A 183 21.81 -11.58 12.41
CA PRO A 183 22.26 -10.22 12.08
C PRO A 183 23.67 -10.18 11.46
N SER A 184 23.80 -9.44 10.38
CA SER A 184 25.05 -9.30 9.60
C SER A 184 25.52 -10.61 8.93
N GLU A 185 24.55 -11.41 8.52
CA GLU A 185 24.76 -12.63 7.78
C GLU A 185 24.25 -12.48 6.33
N GLU A 186 24.87 -13.22 5.41
CA GLU A 186 24.37 -13.47 4.07
C GLU A 186 24.13 -14.97 3.91
N VAL A 187 22.93 -15.35 3.50
CA VAL A 187 22.65 -16.71 3.03
C VAL A 187 22.53 -16.73 1.52
N VAL A 188 23.14 -17.73 0.91
CA VAL A 188 23.09 -17.98 -0.53
C VAL A 188 22.37 -19.30 -0.76
N ILE A 189 21.27 -19.25 -1.49
CA ILE A 189 20.47 -20.41 -1.88
C ILE A 189 20.70 -20.65 -3.37
N SER A 190 21.22 -21.82 -3.74
CA SER A 190 21.52 -22.21 -5.12
C SER A 190 20.70 -23.42 -5.52
N GLY A 191 20.09 -23.36 -6.70
CA GLY A 191 19.17 -24.38 -7.22
C GLY A 191 17.72 -24.15 -6.78
N THR A 192 16.77 -24.78 -7.48
CA THR A 192 15.33 -24.64 -7.28
C THR A 192 14.65 -25.95 -6.85
N GLU A 193 15.15 -27.12 -7.25
CA GLU A 193 14.56 -28.43 -6.90
C GLU A 193 15.12 -29.00 -5.57
N ASN A 194 16.44 -28.87 -5.36
CA ASN A 194 17.14 -29.28 -4.16
C ASN A 194 18.11 -28.18 -3.75
N PRO A 195 17.61 -27.04 -3.25
CA PRO A 195 18.44 -25.88 -3.01
C PRO A 195 19.50 -26.14 -1.95
N GLN A 196 20.73 -25.71 -2.25
CA GLN A 196 21.84 -25.73 -1.30
C GLN A 196 21.93 -24.38 -0.61
N VAL A 197 21.94 -24.39 0.72
CA VAL A 197 22.05 -23.18 1.55
C VAL A 197 23.48 -23.08 2.09
N THR A 198 24.09 -21.92 1.88
CA THR A 198 25.42 -21.61 2.42
C THR A 198 25.39 -20.24 3.07
N SER A 199 25.91 -20.14 4.30
CA SER A 199 25.97 -18.91 5.07
C SER A 199 27.36 -18.29 5.01
N TYR A 200 27.39 -16.96 4.99
CA TYR A 200 28.59 -16.11 4.98
C TYR A 200 28.39 -14.91 5.91
N ALA A 201 29.45 -14.28 6.33
CA ALA A 201 29.37 -12.95 6.89
C ALA A 201 28.89 -11.97 5.80
N ALA A 202 27.98 -11.03 6.17
CA ALA A 202 27.46 -10.05 5.25
C ALA A 202 28.59 -9.26 4.58
N PRO A 203 28.57 -9.10 3.23
CA PRO A 203 29.62 -8.37 2.51
C PRO A 203 29.68 -6.90 2.91
N GLN A 204 30.72 -6.17 2.52
CA GLN A 204 30.79 -4.72 2.76
C GLN A 204 29.66 -4.01 2.01
N LEU A 205 29.17 -2.89 2.58
CA LEU A 205 28.16 -2.04 1.95
C LEU A 205 28.68 -1.52 0.59
N ASP A 206 27.97 -1.83 -0.46
CA ASP A 206 28.23 -1.26 -1.78
C ASP A 206 27.63 0.17 -1.93
N ALA A 207 27.69 0.73 -3.14
CA ALA A 207 27.15 2.07 -3.41
C ALA A 207 25.61 2.12 -3.28
N TRP A 208 24.92 1.04 -3.65
CA TRP A 208 23.48 0.97 -3.59
C TRP A 208 22.97 0.83 -2.14
N ASP A 209 23.61 -0.01 -1.32
CA ASP A 209 23.31 -0.09 0.12
C ASP A 209 23.49 1.27 0.82
N LYS A 210 24.61 1.98 0.51
CA LYS A 210 24.89 3.31 1.08
C LYS A 210 23.84 4.33 0.65
N TRP A 211 23.40 4.29 -0.61
CA TRP A 211 22.33 5.14 -1.11
C TRP A 211 21.01 4.84 -0.39
N ASN A 212 20.65 3.56 -0.22
CA ASN A 212 19.46 3.14 0.53
C ASN A 212 19.46 3.71 1.96
N TYR A 213 20.60 3.61 2.66
CA TYR A 213 20.74 4.10 4.01
C TYR A 213 20.56 5.63 4.07
N ALA A 214 21.29 6.35 3.24
CA ALA A 214 21.23 7.82 3.19
C ALA A 214 19.83 8.32 2.84
N ARG A 215 19.15 7.65 1.89
CA ARG A 215 17.79 8.00 1.51
C ARG A 215 16.79 7.78 2.65
N THR A 216 16.83 6.66 3.33
CA THR A 216 15.93 6.41 4.47
C THR A 216 16.20 7.39 5.60
N ASP A 217 17.47 7.67 5.93
CA ASP A 217 17.83 8.64 6.96
C ASP A 217 17.29 10.03 6.60
N HIS A 218 17.40 10.46 5.34
CA HIS A 218 16.82 11.72 4.86
C HIS A 218 15.27 11.76 4.97
N LEU A 219 14.58 10.69 4.57
CA LEU A 219 13.12 10.62 4.64
C LEU A 219 12.61 10.69 6.10
N LEU A 220 13.36 10.11 7.03
CA LEU A 220 13.00 10.10 8.45
C LEU A 220 13.30 11.41 9.19
N ASP A 221 14.12 12.30 8.61
CA ASP A 221 14.45 13.62 9.16
C ASP A 221 13.46 14.71 8.73
N ALA A 222 12.35 14.36 8.08
CA ALA A 222 11.38 15.31 7.57
C ALA A 222 10.82 16.23 8.67
N VAL A 223 10.94 17.54 8.46
CA VAL A 223 10.44 18.57 9.38
C VAL A 223 8.92 18.54 9.47
N SER A 224 8.25 18.22 8.35
CA SER A 224 6.81 18.10 8.26
C SER A 224 6.21 17.02 9.18
N ALA A 225 7.01 16.05 9.61
CA ALA A 225 6.58 15.02 10.57
C ALA A 225 6.12 15.60 11.93
N ARG A 226 6.47 16.85 12.24
CA ARG A 226 6.03 17.55 13.46
C ARG A 226 4.57 18.00 13.41
N TYR A 227 4.00 18.10 12.23
CA TYR A 227 2.69 18.69 11.99
C TYR A 227 1.62 17.66 11.58
N VAL A 228 2.01 16.40 11.38
CA VAL A 228 1.11 15.33 10.93
C VAL A 228 1.11 14.17 11.90
N SER A 229 0.08 13.34 11.83
CA SER A 229 -0.01 12.12 12.64
C SER A 229 1.10 11.13 12.26
N PRO A 230 1.70 10.42 13.24
CA PRO A 230 2.53 9.25 12.96
C PRO A 230 1.75 8.26 12.09
N GLY A 231 2.40 7.64 11.14
CA GLY A 231 1.73 6.68 10.24
C GLY A 231 1.24 7.28 8.91
N VAL A 232 1.21 8.61 8.75
CA VAL A 232 0.97 9.24 7.44
C VAL A 232 2.17 9.00 6.53
N TYR A 233 1.91 8.51 5.31
CA TYR A 233 2.94 8.34 4.28
C TYR A 233 3.12 9.63 3.47
N GLY A 234 4.30 9.85 2.86
CA GLY A 234 4.57 10.99 1.99
C GLY A 234 4.76 12.32 2.71
N VAL A 235 5.13 12.27 3.99
CA VAL A 235 5.34 13.46 4.81
C VAL A 235 6.61 14.23 4.42
N ASP A 236 7.63 13.50 4.00
CA ASP A 236 8.91 14.03 3.52
C ASP A 236 8.76 14.87 2.24
N ASP A 237 7.86 14.48 1.36
CA ASP A 237 7.57 15.23 0.14
C ASP A 237 7.08 16.67 0.44
N LEU A 238 6.39 16.87 1.57
CA LEU A 238 5.86 18.17 1.97
C LEU A 238 6.96 19.19 2.24
N ASP A 239 8.13 18.78 2.70
CA ASP A 239 9.27 19.68 2.98
C ASP A 239 9.83 20.27 1.68
N LEU A 240 9.84 19.48 0.61
CA LEU A 240 10.39 19.87 -0.68
C LEU A 240 9.46 20.77 -1.47
N TYR A 241 8.14 20.54 -1.36
CA TYR A 241 7.16 21.09 -2.30
C TYR A 241 6.20 22.12 -1.69
N GLY A 242 6.31 22.46 -0.42
CA GLY A 242 5.42 23.44 0.19
C GLY A 242 5.97 24.16 1.41
N THR A 243 5.09 24.86 2.10
CA THR A 243 5.41 25.59 3.34
C THR A 243 4.27 25.46 4.34
N TRP A 244 4.63 25.33 5.61
CA TRP A 244 3.69 25.35 6.71
C TRP A 244 3.34 26.78 7.13
N ARG A 245 2.06 27.04 7.39
CA ARG A 245 1.54 28.33 7.85
C ARG A 245 0.54 28.13 8.97
N SER A 246 0.48 29.09 9.91
CA SER A 246 -0.58 29.15 10.91
C SER A 246 -1.76 29.95 10.39
N VAL A 247 -2.95 29.35 10.45
CA VAL A 247 -4.22 29.99 10.06
C VAL A 247 -5.18 29.91 11.24
N PRO A 248 -5.69 31.04 11.76
CA PRO A 248 -6.47 31.05 13.01
C PRO A 248 -7.64 30.05 13.04
N THR A 249 -8.34 29.86 11.91
CA THR A 249 -9.50 28.96 11.81
C THR A 249 -9.15 27.48 11.71
N TYR A 250 -7.98 27.17 11.12
CA TYR A 250 -7.61 25.80 10.76
C TYR A 250 -6.35 25.29 11.45
N GLY A 251 -5.69 26.13 12.25
CA GLY A 251 -4.42 25.81 12.89
C GLY A 251 -3.25 25.82 11.89
N THR A 252 -2.34 24.86 12.03
CA THR A 252 -1.20 24.72 11.12
C THR A 252 -1.65 24.01 9.84
N VAL A 253 -1.43 24.64 8.69
CA VAL A 253 -1.79 24.14 7.37
C VAL A 253 -0.56 24.16 6.45
N TRP A 254 -0.53 23.27 5.49
CA TRP A 254 0.51 23.19 4.47
C TRP A 254 0.02 23.81 3.16
N VAL A 255 0.86 24.59 2.51
CA VAL A 255 0.56 25.30 1.27
C VAL A 255 1.55 24.84 0.19
N PRO A 256 1.08 24.25 -0.93
CA PRO A 256 1.97 23.84 -2.01
C PRO A 256 2.65 25.05 -2.66
N ARG A 257 3.89 24.86 -3.12
CA ARG A 257 4.64 25.82 -3.93
C ARG A 257 4.62 25.41 -5.40
N GLY A 258 4.76 26.38 -6.29
CA GLY A 258 4.91 26.11 -7.71
C GLY A 258 3.64 25.67 -8.42
N VAL A 259 2.49 25.74 -7.78
CA VAL A 259 1.19 25.48 -8.46
C VAL A 259 0.77 26.70 -9.29
N PRO A 260 0.13 26.51 -10.46
CA PRO A 260 -0.29 27.61 -11.31
C PRO A 260 -1.39 28.48 -10.67
N ALA A 261 -1.54 29.71 -11.16
CA ALA A 261 -2.62 30.58 -10.72
C ALA A 261 -3.98 29.94 -11.02
N GLY A 262 -4.89 29.97 -10.04
CA GLY A 262 -6.20 29.33 -10.15
C GLY A 262 -6.21 27.81 -9.95
N TRP A 263 -5.07 27.21 -9.60
CA TRP A 263 -5.02 25.79 -9.26
C TRP A 263 -5.94 25.47 -8.08
N ALA A 264 -6.58 24.32 -8.17
CA ALA A 264 -7.36 23.74 -7.09
C ALA A 264 -6.99 22.25 -6.87
N PRO A 265 -7.21 21.69 -5.70
CA PRO A 265 -7.06 20.25 -5.47
C PRO A 265 -7.90 19.42 -6.46
N TYR A 266 -7.46 18.19 -6.72
CA TYR A 266 -8.12 17.24 -7.63
C TYR A 266 -8.21 17.71 -9.10
N THR A 267 -7.22 18.50 -9.56
CA THR A 267 -7.17 18.99 -10.96
C THR A 267 -6.03 18.41 -11.79
N THR A 268 -5.07 17.72 -11.16
CA THR A 268 -3.81 17.27 -11.79
C THR A 268 -3.55 15.78 -11.68
N GLY A 269 -4.57 14.98 -11.45
CA GLY A 269 -4.47 13.53 -11.28
C GLY A 269 -5.56 12.77 -12.02
N SER A 270 -5.72 11.53 -11.66
CA SER A 270 -6.77 10.65 -12.18
C SER A 270 -7.28 9.71 -11.10
N TRP A 271 -8.52 9.24 -11.27
CA TRP A 271 -9.08 8.19 -10.46
C TRP A 271 -8.62 6.83 -10.97
N MET A 272 -8.07 6.02 -10.08
CA MET A 272 -7.70 4.63 -10.34
C MET A 272 -8.61 3.73 -9.49
N LEU A 273 -9.13 2.66 -10.10
CA LEU A 273 -9.87 1.65 -9.33
C LEU A 273 -8.86 0.76 -8.60
N ASP A 274 -8.85 0.85 -7.28
CA ASP A 274 -8.16 -0.10 -6.42
C ASP A 274 -9.14 -1.21 -6.02
N PRO A 275 -8.79 -2.51 -6.14
CA PRO A 275 -9.71 -3.61 -5.86
C PRO A 275 -10.11 -3.70 -4.38
N TYR A 276 -9.35 -3.11 -3.45
CA TYR A 276 -9.60 -3.14 -2.01
C TYR A 276 -10.19 -1.83 -1.49
N TYR A 277 -9.68 -0.68 -1.98
CA TYR A 277 -10.07 0.66 -1.49
C TYR A 277 -11.10 1.35 -2.38
N GLY A 278 -11.41 0.78 -3.56
CA GLY A 278 -12.31 1.38 -4.52
C GLY A 278 -11.65 2.50 -5.33
N TRP A 279 -12.43 3.51 -5.74
CA TRP A 279 -11.89 4.62 -6.51
C TRP A 279 -10.94 5.46 -5.67
N THR A 280 -9.66 5.43 -6.04
CA THR A 280 -8.57 6.11 -5.34
C THR A 280 -7.99 7.20 -6.22
N TRP A 281 -7.78 8.39 -5.67
CA TRP A 281 -7.16 9.49 -6.38
C TRP A 281 -5.65 9.31 -6.47
N VAL A 282 -5.09 9.40 -7.67
CA VAL A 282 -3.64 9.38 -7.92
C VAL A 282 -3.23 10.71 -8.52
N ASP A 283 -2.61 11.57 -7.71
CA ASP A 283 -2.13 12.87 -8.17
C ASP A 283 -0.76 12.74 -8.85
N THR A 284 -0.54 13.58 -9.89
CA THR A 284 0.74 13.60 -10.61
C THR A 284 1.82 14.41 -9.90
N ALA A 285 1.45 15.25 -8.93
CA ALA A 285 2.41 15.99 -8.12
C ALA A 285 3.15 15.04 -7.17
N PRO A 286 4.48 15.11 -7.04
CA PRO A 286 5.24 14.23 -6.16
C PRO A 286 4.77 14.23 -4.70
N TRP A 287 4.30 15.38 -4.22
CA TRP A 287 3.77 15.57 -2.86
C TRP A 287 2.31 15.12 -2.68
N GLY A 288 1.68 14.58 -3.73
CA GLY A 288 0.23 14.35 -3.77
C GLY A 288 -0.29 13.29 -2.81
N TRP A 289 0.56 12.43 -2.21
CA TRP A 289 0.03 11.38 -1.36
C TRP A 289 -0.62 11.91 -0.07
N ALA A 290 0.14 12.53 0.82
CA ALA A 290 -0.37 12.94 2.12
C ALA A 290 -1.59 13.90 2.01
N PRO A 291 -1.57 14.97 1.18
CA PRO A 291 -2.67 15.91 1.12
C PRO A 291 -3.96 15.39 0.47
N TYR A 292 -3.89 14.32 -0.33
CA TYR A 292 -5.08 13.76 -0.96
C TYR A 292 -5.68 12.57 -0.21
N HIS A 293 -4.90 11.92 0.63
CA HIS A 293 -5.35 10.71 1.34
C HIS A 293 -5.54 10.91 2.85
N TYR A 294 -5.17 12.09 3.37
CA TYR A 294 -5.35 12.43 4.79
C TYR A 294 -5.78 13.87 4.98
N GLY A 295 -6.43 14.15 6.10
CA GLY A 295 -6.84 15.51 6.43
C GLY A 295 -7.87 16.07 5.44
N ARG A 296 -7.74 17.37 5.11
CA ARG A 296 -8.67 18.02 4.18
C ARG A 296 -8.05 19.24 3.53
N TRP A 297 -8.49 19.56 2.33
CA TRP A 297 -8.19 20.83 1.66
C TRP A 297 -9.13 21.93 2.16
N VAL A 298 -8.58 23.12 2.37
CA VAL A 298 -9.29 24.33 2.79
C VAL A 298 -8.91 25.50 1.91
N SER A 299 -9.88 26.34 1.55
CA SER A 299 -9.62 27.60 0.86
C SER A 299 -9.45 28.72 1.87
N VAL A 300 -8.32 29.41 1.81
CA VAL A 300 -7.96 30.47 2.75
C VAL A 300 -7.57 31.71 1.95
N ASN A 301 -8.40 32.77 2.01
CA ASN A 301 -8.09 34.06 1.37
C ASN A 301 -7.60 33.93 -0.11
N GLY A 302 -8.23 33.04 -0.88
CA GLY A 302 -7.95 32.87 -2.32
C GLY A 302 -6.80 31.90 -2.63
N PHE A 303 -6.26 31.17 -1.67
CA PHE A 303 -5.33 30.06 -1.92
C PHE A 303 -5.83 28.76 -1.25
N TRP A 304 -5.41 27.62 -1.80
CA TRP A 304 -5.67 26.30 -1.23
C TRP A 304 -4.55 25.90 -0.27
N ALA A 305 -4.96 25.35 0.86
CA ALA A 305 -4.05 24.80 1.86
C ALA A 305 -4.57 23.45 2.36
N TRP A 306 -3.67 22.57 2.69
CA TRP A 306 -4.00 21.29 3.31
C TRP A 306 -3.93 21.38 4.84
N ALA A 307 -5.02 21.02 5.50
CA ALA A 307 -5.13 20.92 6.95
C ALA A 307 -5.06 19.45 7.36
N PRO A 308 -3.97 18.98 7.99
CA PRO A 308 -3.81 17.58 8.38
C PRO A 308 -4.79 17.13 9.47
N GLY A 309 -5.39 18.09 10.18
CA GLY A 309 -6.21 17.80 11.35
C GLY A 309 -5.40 17.62 12.64
N PRO A 310 -6.04 17.13 13.72
CA PRO A 310 -5.34 16.84 14.97
C PRO A 310 -4.42 15.65 14.81
N VAL A 311 -3.32 15.64 15.57
CA VAL A 311 -2.43 14.49 15.64
C VAL A 311 -3.12 13.35 16.38
N VAL A 312 -3.25 12.21 15.71
CA VAL A 312 -3.86 10.97 16.23
C VAL A 312 -2.91 9.78 16.04
N VAL A 313 -3.06 8.75 16.84
CA VAL A 313 -2.18 7.57 16.79
C VAL A 313 -2.37 6.78 15.49
N ARG A 314 -3.62 6.68 15.01
CA ARG A 314 -3.98 5.98 13.77
C ARG A 314 -4.76 6.93 12.88
N PRO A 315 -4.09 7.59 11.93
CA PRO A 315 -4.77 8.44 10.97
C PRO A 315 -5.58 7.58 9.99
N ALA A 316 -6.81 8.03 9.69
CA ALA A 316 -7.63 7.37 8.70
C ALA A 316 -7.11 7.68 7.28
N TYR A 317 -6.87 6.64 6.51
CA TYR A 317 -6.63 6.73 5.08
C TYR A 317 -7.95 6.94 4.34
N SER A 318 -7.95 7.82 3.34
CA SER A 318 -9.07 8.03 2.43
C SER A 318 -8.58 7.77 0.99
N PRO A 319 -9.23 6.90 0.23
CA PRO A 319 -8.86 6.63 -1.15
C PRO A 319 -9.07 7.80 -2.12
#